data_cc912aeefc4f550e2d0672d90b469f1e
#
_entry.id   cc912aeefc4f550e2d0672d90b469f1e
#
_cell.length_a   1.000
_cell.length_b   1.000
_cell.length_c   1.000
_cell.angle_alpha   90.00
_cell.angle_beta   90.00
_cell.angle_gamma   90.00
#
_symmetry.space_group_name_H-M   'P 1'
#
loop_
_entity.id
_entity.type
_entity.pdbx_description
1 polymer ?
#
loop_
_entity_poly.entity_id
_entity_poly.type
_entity_poly.pdbx_seq_one_letter_code
_entity_poly.pdbx_strand_id
1 'polypeptide(L)'
;STQREKAYLARTGHQGPLPPINFLAVSGGGDDGAFGAGLLIGWTETGTRPEFKGVTGVSTGALIAPFAFLGPEEDAKLREVYTTIGPANILKPRGLLAALTSDGLADNSPLFELISRHINAEFLARIAQEYQEKGRMLLIGTTNLDARRGIIWNMGEIAMAARDNPKA
;
A
#
# COMPACT_ATOMS: atom_id res chain seq x y z
N SER A 1 -16.67 -4.54 7.71
CA SER A 1 -16.18 -3.14 7.83
C SER A 1 -17.24 -2.19 8.39
N THR A 2 -18.47 -2.23 7.93
CA THR A 2 -19.57 -1.33 8.35
C THR A 2 -19.83 -1.31 9.86
N GLN A 3 -19.74 -2.45 10.55
CA GLN A 3 -19.93 -2.50 12.01
C GLN A 3 -18.78 -1.81 12.75
N ARG A 4 -17.53 -2.05 12.34
CA ARG A 4 -16.35 -1.40 12.95
C ARG A 4 -16.38 0.11 12.74
N GLU A 5 -16.78 0.55 11.56
CA GLU A 5 -16.92 1.97 11.24
C GLU A 5 -18.01 2.63 12.08
N LYS A 6 -19.19 2.02 12.19
CA LYS A 6 -20.25 2.52 13.06
C LYS A 6 -19.80 2.62 14.52
N ALA A 7 -19.10 1.61 15.02
CA ALA A 7 -18.54 1.61 16.37
C ALA A 7 -17.49 2.72 16.56
N TYR A 8 -16.63 2.95 15.56
CA TYR A 8 -15.65 4.03 15.58
C TYR A 8 -16.33 5.40 15.62
N LEU A 9 -17.29 5.66 14.73
CA LEU A 9 -18.03 6.92 14.67
C LEU A 9 -18.82 7.18 15.96
N ALA A 10 -19.45 6.16 16.52
CA ALA A 10 -20.13 6.28 17.80
C ALA A 10 -19.18 6.64 18.95
N ARG A 11 -17.99 6.01 18.99
CA ARG A 11 -16.96 6.26 20.01
C ARG A 11 -16.35 7.65 19.91
N THR A 12 -16.24 8.18 18.72
CA THR A 12 -15.69 9.53 18.45
C THR A 12 -16.75 10.64 18.57
N GLY A 13 -17.98 10.29 18.94
CA GLY A 13 -19.05 11.26 19.15
C GLY A 13 -19.63 11.84 17.86
N HIS A 14 -19.45 11.16 16.72
CA HIS A 14 -20.00 11.60 15.44
C HIS A 14 -21.52 11.67 15.50
N GLN A 15 -22.08 12.85 15.20
CA GLN A 15 -23.52 13.08 15.08
C GLN A 15 -23.81 13.60 13.68
N GLY A 16 -24.77 12.97 13.00
CA GLY A 16 -25.21 13.38 11.67
C GLY A 16 -25.06 12.29 10.61
N PRO A 17 -25.16 12.65 9.32
CA PRO A 17 -24.98 11.72 8.21
C PRO A 17 -23.60 11.09 8.22
N LEU A 18 -23.50 9.84 7.76
CA LEU A 18 -22.19 9.20 7.61
C LEU A 18 -21.30 10.03 6.66
N PRO A 19 -20.00 10.16 6.99
CA PRO A 19 -19.07 10.89 6.14
C PRO A 19 -18.95 10.23 4.75
N PRO A 20 -18.55 10.99 3.71
CA PRO A 20 -18.28 10.42 2.40
C PRO A 20 -17.26 9.30 2.48
N ILE A 21 -17.47 8.24 1.72
CA ILE A 21 -16.58 7.10 1.65
C ILE A 21 -15.76 7.20 0.35
N ASN A 22 -14.44 7.30 0.49
CA ASN A 22 -13.52 7.36 -0.63
C ASN A 22 -12.78 6.04 -0.78
N PHE A 23 -12.71 5.52 -2.01
CA PHE A 23 -11.91 4.35 -2.37
C PHE A 23 -10.86 4.75 -3.39
N LEU A 24 -9.66 4.20 -3.25
CA LEU A 24 -8.58 4.37 -4.20
C LEU A 24 -8.21 3.01 -4.80
N ALA A 25 -8.21 2.91 -6.12
CA ALA A 25 -7.68 1.77 -6.85
C ALA A 25 -6.43 2.20 -7.61
N VAL A 26 -5.29 1.58 -7.29
CA VAL A 26 -4.01 1.89 -7.94
C VAL A 26 -3.66 0.74 -8.87
N SER A 27 -3.68 1.03 -10.17
CA SER A 27 -3.34 0.05 -11.21
C SER A 27 -1.85 -0.23 -11.26
N GLY A 28 -1.48 -1.34 -11.91
CA GLY A 28 -0.12 -1.59 -12.35
C GLY A 28 0.28 -0.63 -13.50
N GLY A 29 1.54 -0.66 -13.88
CA GLY A 29 2.07 0.17 -14.96
C GLY A 29 3.61 0.16 -15.01
N GLY A 30 4.27 -0.77 -14.31
CA GLY A 30 5.73 -0.83 -14.30
C GLY A 30 6.34 0.47 -13.81
N ASP A 31 7.22 1.06 -14.63
CA ASP A 31 7.93 2.30 -14.30
C ASP A 31 6.99 3.53 -14.21
N ASP A 32 5.80 3.47 -14.83
CA ASP A 32 4.77 4.51 -14.75
C ASP A 32 4.16 4.63 -13.33
N GLY A 33 4.47 3.71 -12.43
CA GLY A 33 4.13 3.83 -11.01
C GLY A 33 4.65 5.10 -10.36
N ALA A 34 5.77 5.65 -10.86
CA ALA A 34 6.29 6.93 -10.41
C ALA A 34 5.29 8.07 -10.62
N PHE A 35 4.49 8.02 -11.70
CA PHE A 35 3.40 8.97 -11.93
C PHE A 35 2.32 8.86 -10.83
N GLY A 36 1.90 7.63 -10.49
CA GLY A 36 0.92 7.40 -9.43
C GLY A 36 1.37 7.90 -8.06
N ALA A 37 2.64 7.66 -7.73
CA ALA A 37 3.25 8.17 -6.50
C ALA A 37 3.30 9.71 -6.50
N GLY A 38 3.76 10.32 -7.60
CA GLY A 38 3.82 11.77 -7.77
C GLY A 38 2.45 12.42 -7.70
N LEU A 39 1.43 11.81 -8.31
CA LEU A 39 0.05 12.28 -8.25
C LEU A 39 -0.49 12.32 -6.81
N LEU A 40 -0.27 11.27 -6.02
CA LEU A 40 -0.70 11.22 -4.62
C LEU A 40 -0.02 12.28 -3.78
N ILE A 41 1.29 12.46 -3.95
CA ILE A 41 2.07 13.47 -3.23
C ILE A 41 1.59 14.89 -3.62
N GLY A 42 1.44 15.17 -4.92
CA GLY A 42 0.90 16.43 -5.40
C GLY A 42 -0.53 16.69 -4.91
N TRP A 43 -1.35 15.64 -4.81
CA TRP A 43 -2.70 15.78 -4.24
C TRP A 43 -2.66 16.17 -2.75
N THR A 44 -1.71 15.62 -2.00
CA THR A 44 -1.48 16.04 -0.60
C THR A 44 -1.09 17.53 -0.51
N GLU A 45 -0.24 17.99 -1.41
CA GLU A 45 0.21 19.40 -1.44
C GLU A 45 -0.96 20.38 -1.69
N THR A 46 -2.02 19.94 -2.36
CA THR A 46 -3.25 20.74 -2.52
C THR A 46 -4.12 20.81 -1.25
N GLY A 47 -3.84 20.00 -0.24
CA GLY A 47 -4.64 19.89 0.98
C GLY A 47 -6.02 19.24 0.79
N THR A 48 -6.30 18.64 -0.39
CA THR A 48 -7.61 18.08 -0.73
C THR A 48 -7.65 16.56 -0.78
N ARG A 49 -6.51 15.87 -0.56
CA ARG A 49 -6.46 14.41 -0.53
C ARG A 49 -7.28 13.86 0.64
N PRO A 50 -8.31 13.05 0.37
CA PRO A 50 -9.16 12.51 1.43
C PRO A 50 -8.48 11.32 2.13
N GLU A 51 -8.94 11.00 3.33
CA GLU A 51 -8.71 9.67 3.90
C GLU A 51 -9.48 8.62 3.08
N PHE A 52 -8.80 7.56 2.65
CA PHE A 52 -9.43 6.48 1.89
C PHE A 52 -9.94 5.39 2.82
N LYS A 53 -11.21 5.02 2.67
CA LYS A 53 -11.83 3.89 3.37
C LYS A 53 -11.27 2.56 2.92
N GLY A 54 -10.96 2.46 1.66
CA GLY A 54 -10.34 1.28 1.06
C GLY A 54 -9.31 1.69 0.01
N VAL A 55 -8.19 0.98 0.01
CA VAL A 55 -7.18 1.11 -1.02
C VAL A 55 -6.89 -0.26 -1.60
N THR A 56 -6.84 -0.34 -2.92
CA THR A 56 -6.43 -1.55 -3.63
C THR A 56 -5.25 -1.27 -4.53
N GLY A 57 -4.35 -2.23 -4.68
CA GLY A 57 -3.20 -2.10 -5.56
C GLY A 57 -2.80 -3.41 -6.20
N VAL A 58 -2.33 -3.34 -7.46
CA VAL A 58 -1.79 -4.48 -8.21
C VAL A 58 -0.47 -4.08 -8.85
N SER A 59 0.48 -5.01 -8.95
CA SER A 59 1.81 -4.77 -9.53
C SER A 59 2.50 -3.57 -8.85
N THR A 60 2.99 -2.57 -9.60
CA THR A 60 3.56 -1.35 -9.02
C THR A 60 2.56 -0.57 -8.14
N GLY A 61 1.25 -0.67 -8.42
CA GLY A 61 0.21 -0.13 -7.54
C GLY A 61 0.16 -0.80 -6.17
N ALA A 62 0.60 -2.05 -6.06
CA ALA A 62 0.73 -2.75 -4.79
C ALA A 62 1.83 -2.14 -3.89
N LEU A 63 2.86 -1.53 -4.49
CA LEU A 63 3.91 -0.81 -3.76
C LEU A 63 3.44 0.56 -3.26
N ILE A 64 2.55 1.22 -4.00
CA ILE A 64 1.98 2.53 -3.65
C ILE A 64 0.88 2.41 -2.60
N ALA A 65 0.04 1.38 -2.73
CA ALA A 65 -1.20 1.24 -1.97
C ALA A 65 -1.01 1.30 -0.43
N PRO A 66 0.01 0.69 0.20
CA PRO A 66 0.22 0.77 1.64
C PRO A 66 0.48 2.20 2.13
N PHE A 67 1.29 2.98 1.42
CA PHE A 67 1.57 4.38 1.74
C PHE A 67 0.34 5.26 1.52
N ALA A 68 -0.38 5.05 0.42
CA ALA A 68 -1.63 5.74 0.16
C ALA A 68 -2.70 5.45 1.23
N PHE A 69 -2.71 4.23 1.76
CA PHE A 69 -3.63 3.80 2.81
C PHE A 69 -3.33 4.47 4.14
N LEU A 70 -2.08 4.52 4.56
CA LEU A 70 -1.73 5.15 5.83
C LEU A 70 -1.87 6.68 5.78
N GLY A 71 -1.60 7.30 4.64
CA GLY A 71 -1.93 8.72 4.46
C GLY A 71 -0.71 9.62 4.15
N PRO A 72 -0.92 10.95 4.21
CA PRO A 72 0.07 11.95 3.80
C PRO A 72 1.40 11.88 4.56
N GLU A 73 1.41 11.42 5.78
CA GLU A 73 2.63 11.25 6.59
C GLU A 73 3.63 10.24 6.00
N GLU A 74 3.16 9.39 5.09
CA GLU A 74 4.00 8.41 4.40
C GLU A 74 4.53 8.92 3.05
N ASP A 75 4.17 10.11 2.62
CA ASP A 75 4.53 10.64 1.30
C ASP A 75 6.05 10.83 1.13
N ALA A 76 6.77 11.15 2.21
CA ALA A 76 8.22 11.24 2.17
C ALA A 76 8.87 9.88 1.85
N LYS A 77 8.37 8.80 2.46
CA LYS A 77 8.83 7.44 2.19
C LYS A 77 8.44 6.98 0.80
N LEU A 78 7.20 7.30 0.38
CA LEU A 78 6.73 7.00 -0.97
C LEU A 78 7.61 7.69 -2.02
N ARG A 79 7.98 8.95 -1.80
CA ARG A 79 8.92 9.70 -2.65
C ARG A 79 10.28 9.00 -2.71
N GLU A 80 10.83 8.63 -1.54
CA GLU A 80 12.12 7.95 -1.46
C GLU A 80 12.11 6.63 -2.24
N VAL A 81 11.09 5.79 -2.08
CA VAL A 81 10.94 4.52 -2.81
C VAL A 81 11.05 4.77 -4.32
N TYR A 82 10.34 5.75 -4.86
CA TYR A 82 10.31 5.99 -6.31
C TYR A 82 11.47 6.83 -6.84
N THR A 83 12.17 7.59 -6.02
CA THR A 83 13.37 8.35 -6.43
C THR A 83 14.65 7.54 -6.26
N THR A 84 14.69 6.61 -5.31
CA THR A 84 15.88 5.74 -5.10
C THR A 84 15.95 4.63 -6.14
N ILE A 85 14.80 4.14 -6.64
CA ILE A 85 14.70 3.18 -7.75
C ILE A 85 14.84 3.88 -9.12
N GLY A 86 15.24 5.14 -9.18
CA GLY A 86 15.34 5.93 -10.40
C GLY A 86 16.32 5.38 -11.43
N PRO A 87 16.28 5.90 -12.69
CA PRO A 87 17.02 5.37 -13.86
C PRO A 87 18.52 5.22 -13.67
N ALA A 88 19.12 5.97 -12.75
CA ALA A 88 20.56 5.92 -12.46
C ALA A 88 21.00 4.60 -11.78
N ASN A 89 20.09 3.92 -11.08
CA ASN A 89 20.35 2.61 -10.48
C ASN A 89 19.91 1.45 -11.39
N ILE A 90 19.24 1.77 -12.51
CA ILE A 90 18.82 0.85 -13.56
C ILE A 90 19.80 0.99 -14.74
N LEU A 91 21.10 0.82 -14.50
CA LEU A 91 22.12 0.78 -15.57
C LEU A 91 22.08 -0.49 -16.43
N LYS A 92 21.03 -1.28 -16.34
CA LYS A 92 20.69 -2.34 -17.29
C LYS A 92 19.22 -2.17 -17.69
N PRO A 93 18.85 -2.44 -18.97
CA PRO A 93 17.51 -2.18 -19.49
C PRO A 93 16.48 -3.21 -19.00
N ARG A 94 16.30 -3.28 -17.70
CA ARG A 94 15.31 -4.12 -17.00
C ARG A 94 14.68 -3.26 -15.94
N GLY A 95 13.55 -2.62 -16.30
CA GLY A 95 12.78 -1.78 -15.39
C GLY A 95 12.23 -2.54 -14.16
N LEU A 96 11.59 -1.82 -13.25
CA LEU A 96 10.94 -2.36 -12.04
C LEU A 96 10.08 -3.60 -12.34
N LEU A 97 9.39 -3.61 -13.50
CA LEU A 97 8.58 -4.75 -13.95
C LEU A 97 9.43 -6.00 -14.23
N ALA A 98 10.64 -5.85 -14.75
CA ALA A 98 11.53 -7.00 -14.99
C ALA A 98 12.08 -7.59 -13.68
N ALA A 99 12.29 -6.78 -12.65
CA ALA A 99 12.61 -7.26 -11.31
C ALA A 99 11.46 -8.06 -10.69
N LEU A 100 10.21 -7.72 -11.04
CA LEU A 100 9.01 -8.42 -10.57
C LEU A 100 8.66 -9.67 -11.40
N THR A 101 9.14 -9.77 -12.65
CA THR A 101 8.76 -10.83 -13.59
C THR A 101 9.90 -11.78 -13.99
N SER A 102 11.15 -11.48 -13.61
CA SER A 102 12.28 -12.35 -13.93
C SER A 102 12.25 -13.62 -13.06
N ASP A 103 12.33 -14.78 -13.69
CA ASP A 103 12.43 -16.12 -13.06
C ASP A 103 13.70 -16.32 -12.22
N GLY A 104 14.54 -15.30 -12.11
CA GLY A 104 15.76 -15.33 -11.32
C GLY A 104 15.52 -14.90 -9.89
N LEU A 105 15.37 -15.83 -8.97
CA LEU A 105 15.40 -15.66 -7.51
C LEU A 105 16.63 -14.89 -6.99
N ALA A 106 17.56 -14.52 -7.87
CA ALA A 106 18.87 -13.97 -7.48
C ALA A 106 18.95 -12.43 -7.45
N ASP A 107 17.96 -11.65 -7.99
CA ASP A 107 18.16 -10.21 -8.19
C ASP A 107 17.01 -9.32 -7.70
N ASN A 108 16.10 -9.83 -6.87
CA ASN A 108 15.04 -9.03 -6.23
C ASN A 108 15.51 -8.36 -4.92
N SER A 109 16.75 -8.61 -4.52
CA SER A 109 17.32 -8.12 -3.25
C SER A 109 17.21 -6.59 -3.08
N PRO A 110 17.55 -5.73 -4.06
CA PRO A 110 17.51 -4.29 -3.85
C PRO A 110 16.09 -3.74 -3.63
N LEU A 111 15.11 -4.25 -4.38
CA LEU A 111 13.71 -3.86 -4.21
C LEU A 111 13.15 -4.37 -2.88
N PHE A 112 13.46 -5.63 -2.54
CA PHE A 112 13.05 -6.22 -1.28
C PHE A 112 13.67 -5.47 -0.09
N GLU A 113 14.96 -5.16 -0.13
CA GLU A 113 15.63 -4.39 0.91
C GLU A 113 15.03 -2.99 1.07
N LEU A 114 14.75 -2.30 -0.03
CA LEU A 114 14.14 -0.97 0.01
C LEU A 114 12.74 -1.02 0.61
N ILE A 115 11.90 -1.96 0.18
CA ILE A 115 10.55 -2.16 0.72
C ILE A 115 10.63 -2.50 2.20
N SER A 116 11.53 -3.41 2.60
CA SER A 116 11.67 -3.86 3.99
C SER A 116 12.13 -2.75 4.95
N ARG A 117 12.86 -1.74 4.47
CA ARG A 117 13.22 -0.57 5.27
C ARG A 117 12.00 0.26 5.68
N HIS A 118 11.02 0.36 4.79
CA HIS A 118 9.85 1.20 5.00
C HIS A 118 8.64 0.43 5.53
N ILE A 119 8.42 -0.81 5.05
CA ILE A 119 7.34 -1.68 5.50
C ILE A 119 7.88 -2.61 6.59
N ASN A 120 8.06 -2.04 7.76
CA ASN A 120 8.55 -2.71 8.96
C ASN A 120 7.38 -3.06 9.92
N ALA A 121 7.71 -3.62 11.08
CA ALA A 121 6.71 -4.01 12.08
C ALA A 121 5.83 -2.84 12.56
N GLU A 122 6.41 -1.63 12.71
CA GLU A 122 5.66 -0.43 13.09
C GLU A 122 4.66 -0.03 12.00
N PHE A 123 5.09 -0.06 10.75
CA PHE A 123 4.22 0.23 9.59
C PHE A 123 3.04 -0.76 9.53
N LEU A 124 3.33 -2.06 9.73
CA LEU A 124 2.27 -3.09 9.78
C LEU A 124 1.34 -2.90 10.98
N ALA A 125 1.87 -2.53 12.15
CA ALA A 125 1.04 -2.25 13.33
C ALA A 125 0.05 -1.10 13.07
N ARG A 126 0.44 -0.07 12.32
CA ARG A 126 -0.46 1.03 11.92
C ARG A 126 -1.54 0.55 10.95
N ILE A 127 -1.21 -0.32 9.98
CA ILE A 127 -2.22 -0.94 9.10
C ILE A 127 -3.21 -1.75 9.93
N ALA A 128 -2.74 -2.54 10.91
CA ALA A 128 -3.59 -3.31 11.80
C ALA A 128 -4.53 -2.41 12.61
N GLN A 129 -4.03 -1.30 13.13
CA GLN A 129 -4.82 -0.32 13.87
C GLN A 129 -5.93 0.29 13.01
N GLU A 130 -5.62 0.80 11.83
CA GLU A 130 -6.59 1.37 10.89
C GLU A 130 -7.68 0.35 10.49
N TYR A 131 -7.27 -0.89 10.27
CA TYR A 131 -8.19 -1.99 9.96
C TYR A 131 -9.09 -2.32 11.14
N GLN A 132 -8.52 -2.46 12.34
CA GLN A 132 -9.25 -2.87 13.55
C GLN A 132 -10.18 -1.78 14.06
N GLU A 133 -9.68 -0.55 14.18
CA GLU A 133 -10.40 0.53 14.83
C GLU A 133 -11.38 1.23 13.90
N LYS A 134 -10.96 1.56 12.67
CA LYS A 134 -11.76 2.32 11.72
C LYS A 134 -12.46 1.44 10.67
N GLY A 135 -12.13 0.15 10.59
CA GLY A 135 -12.67 -0.77 9.59
C GLY A 135 -12.24 -0.42 8.16
N ARG A 136 -11.07 0.23 8.01
CA ARG A 136 -10.48 0.53 6.71
C ARG A 136 -9.88 -0.73 6.10
N MET A 137 -9.77 -0.80 4.78
CA MET A 137 -9.30 -1.99 4.06
C MET A 137 -8.15 -1.67 3.12
N LEU A 138 -7.09 -2.46 3.22
CA LEU A 138 -6.00 -2.48 2.25
C LEU A 138 -5.93 -3.85 1.58
N LEU A 139 -6.13 -3.89 0.26
CA LEU A 139 -6.14 -5.12 -0.51
C LEU A 139 -5.05 -5.09 -1.57
N ILE A 140 -4.23 -6.13 -1.61
CA ILE A 140 -3.15 -6.29 -2.59
C ILE A 140 -3.46 -7.47 -3.50
N GLY A 141 -3.47 -7.22 -4.80
CA GLY A 141 -3.65 -8.24 -5.82
C GLY A 141 -2.30 -8.76 -6.32
N THR A 142 -2.15 -10.09 -6.32
CA THR A 142 -1.02 -10.81 -6.91
C THR A 142 -1.50 -11.91 -7.83
N THR A 143 -0.61 -12.49 -8.63
CA THR A 143 -0.90 -13.64 -9.48
C THR A 143 -0.17 -14.87 -8.96
N ASN A 144 -0.91 -15.93 -8.68
CA ASN A 144 -0.31 -17.26 -8.48
C ASN A 144 -0.06 -17.87 -9.87
N LEU A 145 1.20 -17.96 -10.26
CA LEU A 145 1.60 -18.44 -11.59
C LEU A 145 1.32 -19.93 -11.75
N ASP A 146 1.51 -20.72 -10.71
CA ASP A 146 1.26 -22.18 -10.75
C ASP A 146 -0.22 -22.46 -10.91
N ALA A 147 -1.05 -21.79 -10.13
CA ALA A 147 -2.50 -21.95 -10.20
C ALA A 147 -3.16 -21.10 -11.32
N ARG A 148 -2.39 -20.24 -12.00
CA ARG A 148 -2.85 -19.34 -13.09
C ARG A 148 -4.07 -18.51 -12.70
N ARG A 149 -4.08 -17.98 -11.48
CA ARG A 149 -5.20 -17.17 -10.97
C ARG A 149 -4.74 -16.03 -10.11
N GLY A 150 -5.56 -14.96 -10.04
CA GLY A 150 -5.37 -13.85 -9.13
C GLY A 150 -5.60 -14.27 -7.67
N ILE A 151 -4.83 -13.68 -6.78
CA ILE A 151 -5.00 -13.79 -5.33
C ILE A 151 -5.13 -12.37 -4.79
N ILE A 152 -6.06 -12.17 -3.87
CA ILE A 152 -6.24 -10.91 -3.16
C ILE A 152 -5.86 -11.11 -1.70
N TRP A 153 -4.89 -10.35 -1.23
CA TRP A 153 -4.42 -10.34 0.14
C TRP A 153 -5.10 -9.23 0.92
N ASN A 154 -5.74 -9.58 2.02
CA ASN A 154 -6.23 -8.61 3.00
C ASN A 154 -5.10 -8.24 3.94
N MET A 155 -4.44 -7.12 3.67
CA MET A 155 -3.28 -6.67 4.44
C MET A 155 -3.63 -6.32 5.89
N GLY A 156 -4.87 -5.92 6.15
CA GLY A 156 -5.36 -5.70 7.51
C GLY A 156 -5.36 -6.97 8.36
N GLU A 157 -5.87 -8.08 7.80
CA GLU A 157 -5.84 -9.39 8.48
C GLU A 157 -4.42 -9.89 8.68
N ILE A 158 -3.56 -9.75 7.67
CA ILE A 158 -2.14 -10.14 7.75
C ILE A 158 -1.43 -9.33 8.83
N ALA A 159 -1.63 -8.02 8.87
CA ALA A 159 -1.02 -7.15 9.87
C ALA A 159 -1.51 -7.45 11.30
N MET A 160 -2.79 -7.80 11.46
CA MET A 160 -3.33 -8.28 12.74
C MET A 160 -2.65 -9.59 13.18
N ALA A 161 -2.54 -10.56 12.27
CA ALA A 161 -1.90 -11.84 12.55
C ALA A 161 -0.41 -11.68 12.90
N ALA A 162 0.32 -10.81 12.20
CA ALA A 162 1.72 -10.50 12.49
C ALA A 162 1.91 -9.82 13.86
N ARG A 163 0.99 -8.94 14.26
CA ARG A 163 0.99 -8.32 15.58
C ARG A 163 0.80 -9.35 16.69
N ASP A 164 -0.13 -10.28 16.50
CA ASP A 164 -0.49 -11.28 17.49
C ASP A 164 0.53 -12.44 17.52
N ASN A 165 1.32 -12.62 16.47
CA ASN A 165 2.40 -13.59 16.38
C ASN A 165 3.67 -13.01 15.70
N PRO A 166 4.51 -12.28 16.43
CA PRO A 166 5.70 -11.61 15.88
C PRO A 166 6.75 -12.54 15.24
N LYS A 167 6.58 -13.85 15.39
CA LYS A 167 7.47 -14.89 14.82
C LYS A 167 6.91 -15.52 13.54
N ALA A 168 5.73 -15.10 13.10
CA ALA A 168 5.10 -15.62 11.89
C ALA A 168 5.61 -14.90 10.60
#